data_e4b98dc7dad029b25c6e06eb7a1dab59
#
_entry.id   e4b98dc7dad029b25c6e06eb7a1dab59
#
_cell.length_a   1.000
_cell.length_b   1.000
_cell.length_c   1.000
_cell.angle_alpha   90.00
_cell.angle_beta   90.00
_cell.angle_gamma   90.00
#
_symmetry.space_group_name_H-M   'P 1'
#
loop_
_entity.id
_entity.type
_entity.pdbx_description
1 polymer ?
#
loop_
_entity_poly.entity_id
_entity_poly.type
_entity_poly.pdbx_seq_one_letter_code
_entity_poly.pdbx_strand_id
1 'polypeptide(L)'
;YHASGIKVQDFAAWVGLGWRLSVPASITRTAKRGYDEAGFMAGDGNLVRNGEWNEALFDQKIDVCDGEADLFYFEIPGKSGTMVWSPEKEQFYTIPYQNLKIEYSSSALTAFAQFRITDEMGNRYTFKPSETIILDETHSVPTAWSLSQILTARGNWIEFDYLEGYDLQYSYTTYGGTQTYEVQKSPFTRTLKEDDDRTENDQGNSVSPKYLSCIRWRSGKMEFISDDDRAWTDVRTRRLTEIKLYAQTDRYIKSFLFLL
;
A
#
# COMPACT_ATOMS: atom_id res chain seq x y z
N TYR A 1 -18.15 6.05 -8.06
CA TYR A 1 -18.09 4.97 -9.07
C TYR A 1 -17.46 5.53 -10.35
N HIS A 2 -16.43 4.92 -10.82
CA HIS A 2 -15.67 5.42 -11.96
C HIS A 2 -15.40 4.28 -12.95
N ALA A 3 -15.76 4.46 -14.21
CA ALA A 3 -15.49 3.52 -15.27
C ALA A 3 -14.13 3.86 -15.90
N SER A 4 -13.16 2.95 -15.81
CA SER A 4 -11.81 3.13 -16.37
C SER A 4 -11.63 2.50 -17.76
N GLY A 5 -12.69 1.90 -18.32
CA GLY A 5 -12.65 1.08 -19.52
C GLY A 5 -12.21 -0.35 -19.22
N ILE A 6 -12.37 -1.22 -20.23
CA ILE A 6 -12.00 -2.64 -20.14
C ILE A 6 -10.66 -2.82 -20.84
N LYS A 7 -9.66 -3.34 -20.11
CA LYS A 7 -8.38 -3.76 -20.66
C LYS A 7 -8.26 -5.27 -20.56
N VAL A 8 -7.73 -5.91 -21.58
CA VAL A 8 -7.67 -7.38 -21.71
C VAL A 8 -6.86 -8.04 -20.59
N GLN A 9 -5.92 -7.30 -19.98
CA GLN A 9 -5.04 -7.81 -18.92
C GLN A 9 -5.47 -7.41 -17.50
N ASP A 10 -6.50 -6.58 -17.35
CA ASP A 10 -6.94 -6.13 -16.04
C ASP A 10 -7.89 -7.16 -15.41
N PHE A 11 -7.58 -7.56 -14.20
CA PHE A 11 -8.51 -8.33 -13.37
C PHE A 11 -9.70 -7.46 -12.97
N ALA A 12 -10.87 -8.07 -12.87
CA ALA A 12 -12.05 -7.36 -12.41
C ALA A 12 -11.88 -6.93 -10.94
N ALA A 13 -12.07 -5.63 -10.66
CA ALA A 13 -12.15 -5.13 -9.30
C ALA A 13 -13.39 -5.71 -8.59
N TRP A 14 -13.46 -5.60 -7.26
CA TRP A 14 -14.60 -6.09 -6.49
C TRP A 14 -15.95 -5.44 -6.86
N VAL A 15 -15.90 -4.31 -7.54
CA VAL A 15 -17.06 -3.56 -8.08
C VAL A 15 -17.31 -3.82 -9.56
N GLY A 16 -16.61 -4.77 -10.19
CA GLY A 16 -16.77 -5.16 -11.59
C GLY A 16 -15.58 -4.83 -12.48
N LEU A 17 -15.59 -5.42 -13.69
CA LEU A 17 -14.55 -5.21 -14.68
C LEU A 17 -14.62 -3.77 -15.24
N GLY A 18 -13.50 -3.06 -15.17
CA GLY A 18 -13.40 -1.67 -15.65
C GLY A 18 -14.08 -0.65 -14.73
N TRP A 19 -14.55 -1.06 -13.55
CA TRP A 19 -15.12 -0.17 -12.55
C TRP A 19 -14.20 -0.03 -11.34
N ARG A 20 -14.21 1.14 -10.74
CA ARG A 20 -13.49 1.43 -9.50
C ARG A 20 -14.41 2.15 -8.52
N LEU A 21 -14.41 1.72 -7.29
CA LEU A 21 -14.99 2.47 -6.18
C LEU A 21 -13.89 3.33 -5.57
N SER A 22 -14.00 4.66 -5.73
CA SER A 22 -13.05 5.59 -5.12
C SER A 22 -13.53 5.99 -3.74
N VAL A 23 -12.72 5.74 -2.73
CA VAL A 23 -12.85 6.36 -1.41
C VAL A 23 -12.10 7.69 -1.48
N PRO A 24 -12.64 8.79 -0.92
CA PRO A 24 -12.12 10.15 -1.16
C PRO A 24 -10.76 10.44 -0.50
N ALA A 25 -10.14 9.46 0.13
CA ALA A 25 -8.83 9.62 0.76
C ALA A 25 -8.13 8.28 0.95
N SER A 26 -6.82 8.26 0.75
CA SER A 26 -5.95 7.10 0.96
C SER A 26 -4.52 7.52 1.20
N ILE A 27 -3.73 6.63 1.79
CA ILE A 27 -2.27 6.74 1.85
C ILE A 27 -1.72 5.44 1.30
N THR A 28 -0.72 5.53 0.40
CA THR A 28 0.02 4.38 -0.12
C THR A 28 1.52 4.60 0.05
N ARG A 29 2.27 3.52 0.22
CA ARG A 29 3.71 3.54 0.44
C ARG A 29 4.42 2.88 -0.73
N THR A 30 5.51 3.47 -1.16
CA THR A 30 6.47 2.86 -2.06
C THR A 30 7.80 2.73 -1.32
N ALA A 31 8.17 1.50 -1.02
CA ALA A 31 9.45 1.20 -0.41
C ALA A 31 10.60 1.53 -1.36
N LYS A 32 11.68 2.07 -0.80
CA LYS A 32 12.93 2.37 -1.47
C LYS A 32 14.01 1.46 -0.90
N ARG A 33 14.39 0.40 -1.66
CA ARG A 33 15.27 -0.70 -1.27
C ARG A 33 14.68 -1.62 -0.19
N GLY A 34 14.41 -1.12 1.00
CA GLY A 34 13.83 -1.83 2.10
C GLY A 34 12.63 -1.06 2.67
N TYR A 35 12.16 -1.45 3.83
CA TYR A 35 11.18 -0.69 4.60
C TYR A 35 11.90 0.11 5.66
N ASP A 36 11.54 1.39 5.81
CA ASP A 36 12.17 2.34 6.74
C ASP A 36 12.36 1.76 8.15
N GLU A 37 11.41 0.93 8.60
CA GLU A 37 11.45 0.31 9.94
C GLU A 37 12.64 -0.61 10.13
N ALA A 38 13.07 -1.29 9.07
CA ALA A 38 14.17 -2.25 9.14
C ALA A 38 15.56 -1.61 9.03
N GLY A 39 15.67 -0.45 8.39
CA GLY A 39 16.96 0.16 8.09
C GLY A 39 17.00 1.66 8.36
N PHE A 40 16.29 2.45 7.58
CA PHE A 40 16.37 3.90 7.58
C PHE A 40 16.02 4.52 8.95
N MET A 41 14.96 4.06 9.61
CA MET A 41 14.58 4.47 10.95
C MET A 41 15.50 3.88 12.03
N ALA A 42 16.06 2.70 11.79
CA ALA A 42 16.97 2.02 12.72
C ALA A 42 18.37 2.64 12.80
N GLY A 43 18.66 3.63 11.97
CA GLY A 43 19.90 4.41 12.06
C GLY A 43 20.75 4.46 10.79
N ASP A 44 20.46 3.63 9.80
CA ASP A 44 21.24 3.63 8.54
C ASP A 44 21.13 4.97 7.80
N GLY A 45 19.96 5.60 7.83
CA GLY A 45 19.80 6.96 7.31
C GLY A 45 20.61 8.03 8.06
N ASN A 46 20.94 7.82 9.33
CA ASN A 46 21.81 8.71 10.09
C ASN A 46 23.28 8.60 9.66
N LEU A 47 23.74 7.40 9.34
CA LEU A 47 25.12 7.17 8.85
C LEU A 47 25.36 7.93 7.54
N VAL A 48 24.39 7.88 6.62
CA VAL A 48 24.47 8.60 5.35
C VAL A 48 24.51 10.12 5.58
N ARG A 49 23.64 10.66 6.43
CA ARG A 49 23.56 12.11 6.69
C ARG A 49 24.77 12.66 7.41
N ASN A 50 25.35 11.90 8.34
CA ASN A 50 26.51 12.34 9.11
C ASN A 50 27.83 12.21 8.33
N GLY A 51 27.79 11.68 7.10
CA GLY A 51 29.00 11.43 6.32
C GLY A 51 29.88 10.31 6.90
N GLU A 52 29.32 9.48 7.77
CA GLU A 52 30.00 8.33 8.37
C GLU A 52 30.03 7.13 7.39
N TRP A 53 29.36 7.29 6.27
CA TRP A 53 29.30 6.30 5.19
C TRP A 53 30.63 6.30 4.44
N ASN A 54 31.36 5.23 4.54
CA ASN A 54 32.62 5.03 3.85
C ASN A 54 32.62 3.71 3.04
N GLU A 55 33.64 3.53 2.20
CA GLU A 55 33.75 2.37 1.30
C GLU A 55 33.66 1.03 2.06
N ALA A 56 34.26 0.91 3.22
CA ALA A 56 34.23 -0.31 4.02
C ALA A 56 32.84 -0.62 4.59
N LEU A 57 32.09 0.41 5.01
CA LEU A 57 30.70 0.27 5.43
C LEU A 57 29.79 -0.03 4.24
N PHE A 58 30.08 0.58 3.09
CA PHE A 58 29.36 0.33 1.85
C PHE A 58 29.48 -1.15 1.44
N ASP A 59 30.71 -1.68 1.40
CA ASP A 59 30.96 -3.10 1.03
C ASP A 59 30.32 -4.09 2.02
N GLN A 60 30.27 -3.74 3.32
CA GLN A 60 29.65 -4.60 4.33
C GLN A 60 28.12 -4.56 4.33
N LYS A 61 27.52 -3.46 3.90
CA LYS A 61 26.10 -3.17 4.07
C LYS A 61 25.34 -2.96 2.76
N ILE A 62 26.01 -3.06 1.61
CA ILE A 62 25.41 -2.73 0.30
C ILE A 62 24.09 -3.48 0.04
N ASP A 63 23.98 -4.70 0.54
CA ASP A 63 22.79 -5.54 0.35
C ASP A 63 21.78 -5.45 1.49
N VAL A 64 22.15 -4.83 2.63
CA VAL A 64 21.37 -4.88 3.88
C VAL A 64 20.98 -3.50 4.37
N CYS A 65 21.62 -2.44 3.86
CA CYS A 65 21.44 -1.10 4.36
C CYS A 65 20.36 -0.34 3.58
N ASP A 66 19.36 0.15 4.28
CA ASP A 66 18.35 1.05 3.76
C ASP A 66 18.69 2.50 4.13
N GLY A 67 19.29 3.22 3.19
CA GLY A 67 19.70 4.63 3.37
C GLY A 67 18.74 5.63 2.73
N GLU A 68 17.66 5.18 2.10
CA GLU A 68 16.68 6.01 1.41
C GLU A 68 15.33 5.96 2.11
N ALA A 69 14.75 7.13 2.40
CA ALA A 69 13.41 7.20 2.97
C ALA A 69 12.34 6.70 2.00
N ASP A 70 11.39 5.95 2.50
CA ASP A 70 10.21 5.55 1.75
C ASP A 70 9.35 6.74 1.33
N LEU A 71 8.68 6.61 0.20
CA LEU A 71 7.75 7.60 -0.29
C LEU A 71 6.32 7.20 0.05
N PHE A 72 5.62 8.08 0.75
CA PHE A 72 4.20 7.93 1.05
C PHE A 72 3.39 8.90 0.21
N TYR A 73 2.46 8.36 -0.59
CA TYR A 73 1.54 9.17 -1.37
C TYR A 73 0.23 9.29 -0.61
N PHE A 74 -0.23 10.50 -0.40
CA PHE A 74 -1.51 10.76 0.24
C PHE A 74 -2.47 11.44 -0.72
N GLU A 75 -3.74 11.13 -0.55
CA GLU A 75 -4.87 11.81 -1.16
C GLU A 75 -5.90 12.10 -0.08
N ILE A 76 -6.35 13.35 0.01
CA ILE A 76 -7.45 13.80 0.85
C ILE A 76 -8.32 14.74 0.02
N PRO A 77 -9.58 15.04 0.39
CA PRO A 77 -10.42 15.93 -0.39
C PRO A 77 -9.75 17.27 -0.71
N GLY A 78 -9.56 17.51 -2.01
CA GLY A 78 -8.96 18.73 -2.53
C GLY A 78 -7.44 18.84 -2.45
N LYS A 79 -6.74 17.83 -1.93
CA LYS A 79 -5.28 17.81 -1.82
C LYS A 79 -4.71 16.42 -2.04
N SER A 80 -3.56 16.39 -2.70
CA SER A 80 -2.75 15.17 -2.84
C SER A 80 -1.27 15.52 -2.90
N GLY A 81 -0.41 14.57 -2.63
CA GLY A 81 1.02 14.78 -2.71
C GLY A 81 1.81 13.60 -2.17
N THR A 82 3.10 13.81 -2.11
CA THR A 82 4.04 12.87 -1.51
C THR A 82 4.44 13.36 -0.13
N MET A 83 4.62 12.45 0.80
CA MET A 83 5.22 12.75 2.11
C MET A 83 6.37 11.80 2.39
N VAL A 84 7.37 12.30 3.09
CA VAL A 84 8.56 11.56 3.54
C VAL A 84 8.71 11.73 5.04
N TRP A 85 9.14 10.68 5.70
CA TRP A 85 9.45 10.73 7.12
C TRP A 85 10.87 11.25 7.33
N SER A 86 11.05 12.15 8.31
CA SER A 86 12.36 12.65 8.72
C SER A 86 12.75 12.05 10.07
N PRO A 87 13.80 11.23 10.12
CA PRO A 87 14.26 10.65 11.38
C PRO A 87 14.85 11.69 12.33
N GLU A 88 15.39 12.81 11.81
CA GLU A 88 15.98 13.87 12.64
C GLU A 88 14.92 14.59 13.49
N LYS A 89 13.73 14.77 12.95
CA LYS A 89 12.63 15.50 13.61
C LYS A 89 11.44 14.63 13.97
N GLU A 90 11.51 13.34 13.67
CA GLU A 90 10.45 12.36 13.92
C GLU A 90 9.07 12.80 13.40
N GLN A 91 9.06 13.38 12.19
CA GLN A 91 7.84 13.90 11.56
C GLN A 91 7.84 13.73 10.05
N PHE A 92 6.65 13.75 9.46
CA PHE A 92 6.46 13.73 8.02
C PHE A 92 6.49 15.14 7.43
N TYR A 93 7.07 15.27 6.23
CA TYR A 93 7.05 16.46 5.39
C TYR A 93 6.40 16.15 4.06
N THR A 94 5.64 17.10 3.53
CA THR A 94 5.04 16.97 2.20
C THR A 94 5.96 17.55 1.12
N ILE A 95 5.94 16.89 -0.05
CA ILE A 95 6.67 17.30 -1.25
C ILE A 95 5.68 17.39 -2.42
N PRO A 96 5.39 18.59 -2.97
CA PRO A 96 5.80 19.91 -2.48
C PRO A 96 5.19 20.22 -1.12
N TYR A 97 5.74 21.20 -0.42
CA TYR A 97 5.25 21.62 0.89
C TYR A 97 3.77 22.02 0.81
N GLN A 98 3.00 21.49 1.74
CA GLN A 98 1.58 21.84 1.96
C GLN A 98 1.36 22.11 3.44
N ASN A 99 0.48 23.06 3.74
CA ASN A 99 0.13 23.38 5.13
C ASN A 99 -0.82 22.28 5.70
N LEU A 100 -0.23 21.15 6.04
CA LEU A 100 -0.90 19.99 6.63
C LEU A 100 -0.18 19.61 7.91
N LYS A 101 -0.93 19.26 8.95
CA LYS A 101 -0.38 18.60 10.12
C LYS A 101 -0.53 17.09 9.95
N ILE A 102 0.59 16.40 9.85
CA ILE A 102 0.63 14.95 9.70
C ILE A 102 1.10 14.36 11.03
N GLU A 103 0.26 13.52 11.62
CA GLU A 103 0.53 12.79 12.85
C GLU A 103 0.46 11.30 12.55
N TYR A 104 1.29 10.51 13.21
CA TYR A 104 1.23 9.06 13.13
C TYR A 104 1.29 8.45 14.52
N SER A 105 0.85 7.21 14.65
CA SER A 105 1.04 6.42 15.86
C SER A 105 1.68 5.09 15.48
N SER A 106 2.50 4.58 16.39
CA SER A 106 3.08 3.24 16.30
C SER A 106 2.26 2.23 17.10
N SER A 107 2.45 0.96 16.79
CA SER A 107 1.98 -0.17 17.60
C SER A 107 3.18 -1.11 17.90
N ALA A 108 2.95 -2.14 18.67
CA ALA A 108 3.98 -3.16 18.94
C ALA A 108 4.46 -3.89 17.67
N LEU A 109 3.65 -3.87 16.59
CA LEU A 109 3.90 -4.62 15.36
C LEU A 109 4.40 -3.76 14.20
N THR A 110 4.17 -2.43 14.23
CA THR A 110 4.55 -1.53 13.15
C THR A 110 4.73 -0.09 13.61
N ALA A 111 5.69 0.61 13.04
CA ALA A 111 5.96 2.02 13.31
C ALA A 111 4.81 2.94 12.84
N PHE A 112 4.09 2.56 11.79
CA PHE A 112 3.04 3.39 11.18
C PHE A 112 1.67 2.70 11.28
N ALA A 113 1.20 2.48 12.51
CA ALA A 113 -0.08 1.83 12.75
C ALA A 113 -1.29 2.68 12.38
N GLN A 114 -1.17 4.00 12.41
CA GLN A 114 -2.24 4.93 12.07
C GLN A 114 -1.67 6.26 11.60
N PHE A 115 -2.30 6.86 10.60
CA PHE A 115 -2.06 8.25 10.23
C PHE A 115 -3.25 9.14 10.56
N ARG A 116 -2.96 10.40 10.88
CA ARG A 116 -3.95 11.47 10.97
C ARG A 116 -3.42 12.70 10.24
N ILE A 117 -4.14 13.14 9.22
CA ILE A 117 -3.85 14.36 8.47
C ILE A 117 -4.88 15.41 8.88
N THR A 118 -4.42 16.59 9.29
CA THR A 118 -5.27 17.74 9.56
C THR A 118 -4.98 18.84 8.53
N ASP A 119 -6.02 19.28 7.84
CA ASP A 119 -5.90 20.36 6.85
C ASP A 119 -5.93 21.75 7.52
N GLU A 120 -5.69 22.80 6.72
CA GLU A 120 -5.70 24.19 7.20
C GLU A 120 -7.09 24.69 7.67
N MET A 121 -8.16 23.98 7.31
CA MET A 121 -9.52 24.28 7.78
C MET A 121 -9.83 23.58 9.10
N GLY A 122 -8.93 22.75 9.61
CA GLY A 122 -9.06 21.98 10.83
C GLY A 122 -9.85 20.67 10.66
N ASN A 123 -10.11 20.23 9.43
CA ASN A 123 -10.69 18.91 9.20
C ASN A 123 -9.62 17.83 9.41
N ARG A 124 -9.99 16.76 10.07
CA ARG A 124 -9.11 15.62 10.39
C ARG A 124 -9.52 14.40 9.62
N TYR A 125 -8.52 13.77 8.99
CA TYR A 125 -8.64 12.55 8.21
C TYR A 125 -7.82 11.48 8.92
N THR A 126 -8.45 10.42 9.41
CA THR A 126 -7.80 9.33 10.12
C THR A 126 -7.73 8.09 9.22
N PHE A 127 -6.56 7.48 9.14
CA PHE A 127 -6.28 6.35 8.27
C PHE A 127 -5.79 5.15 9.09
N LYS A 128 -6.24 3.96 8.72
CA LYS A 128 -5.80 2.69 9.30
C LYS A 128 -5.23 1.77 8.22
N PRO A 129 -4.30 0.87 8.54
CA PRO A 129 -3.73 -0.07 7.58
C PRO A 129 -4.83 -0.82 6.84
N SER A 130 -4.72 -0.86 5.51
CA SER A 130 -5.62 -1.59 4.63
C SER A 130 -4.91 -2.68 3.85
N GLU A 131 -3.62 -2.51 3.62
CA GLU A 131 -2.78 -3.54 3.02
C GLU A 131 -1.50 -3.68 3.83
N THR A 132 -1.07 -4.90 4.01
CA THR A 132 0.10 -5.25 4.81
C THR A 132 0.85 -6.35 4.09
N ILE A 133 2.16 -6.20 3.95
CA ILE A 133 3.05 -7.24 3.46
C ILE A 133 3.65 -7.96 4.66
N ILE A 134 3.64 -9.29 4.62
CA ILE A 134 4.29 -10.13 5.60
C ILE A 134 5.72 -10.35 5.11
N LEU A 135 6.70 -9.85 5.87
CA LEU A 135 8.13 -10.00 5.55
C LEU A 135 8.64 -11.34 6.06
N ASP A 136 8.21 -11.75 7.26
CA ASP A 136 8.52 -13.03 7.88
C ASP A 136 7.43 -13.40 8.89
N GLU A 137 7.61 -14.52 9.62
CA GLU A 137 6.62 -15.02 10.60
C GLU A 137 6.30 -14.03 11.73
N THR A 138 7.11 -13.00 11.94
CA THR A 138 7.01 -12.06 13.07
C THR A 138 6.87 -10.60 12.64
N HIS A 139 7.20 -10.28 11.39
CA HIS A 139 7.22 -8.92 10.89
C HIS A 139 6.25 -8.72 9.74
N SER A 140 5.38 -7.75 9.90
CA SER A 140 4.47 -7.28 8.84
C SER A 140 4.53 -5.76 8.74
N VAL A 141 4.52 -5.26 7.51
CA VAL A 141 4.65 -3.83 7.25
C VAL A 141 3.47 -3.35 6.42
N PRO A 142 2.76 -2.31 6.89
CA PRO A 142 1.69 -1.71 6.11
C PRO A 142 2.23 -0.99 4.86
N THR A 143 1.57 -1.21 3.74
CA THR A 143 1.88 -0.56 2.45
C THR A 143 0.78 0.38 1.99
N ALA A 144 -0.44 0.23 2.54
CA ALA A 144 -1.53 1.15 2.30
C ALA A 144 -2.37 1.38 3.55
N TRP A 145 -2.97 2.56 3.64
CA TRP A 145 -3.88 2.95 4.71
C TRP A 145 -5.14 3.53 4.09
N SER A 146 -6.26 2.97 4.49
CA SER A 146 -7.58 3.44 4.08
C SER A 146 -8.17 4.42 5.08
N LEU A 147 -8.95 5.35 4.58
CA LEU A 147 -9.67 6.33 5.39
C LEU A 147 -10.64 5.63 6.33
N SER A 148 -10.49 5.84 7.64
CA SER A 148 -11.39 5.28 8.67
C SER A 148 -12.36 6.32 9.24
N GLN A 149 -11.96 7.61 9.24
CA GLN A 149 -12.82 8.67 9.77
C GLN A 149 -12.46 10.02 9.15
N ILE A 150 -13.48 10.82 8.88
CA ILE A 150 -13.38 12.27 8.66
C ILE A 150 -14.06 12.95 9.83
N LEU A 151 -13.37 13.89 10.47
CA LEU A 151 -13.94 14.77 11.49
C LEU A 151 -13.73 16.22 11.06
N THR A 152 -14.80 16.91 10.74
CA THR A 152 -14.73 18.32 10.34
C THR A 152 -14.44 19.21 11.54
N ALA A 153 -13.90 20.40 11.31
CA ALA A 153 -13.68 21.41 12.34
C ALA A 153 -14.99 21.81 13.08
N ARG A 154 -16.15 21.60 12.46
CA ARG A 154 -17.48 21.86 13.05
C ARG A 154 -18.04 20.67 13.84
N GLY A 155 -17.28 19.59 14.00
CA GLY A 155 -17.70 18.39 14.73
C GLY A 155 -18.62 17.44 13.97
N ASN A 156 -18.81 17.61 12.66
CA ASN A 156 -19.46 16.60 11.84
C ASN A 156 -18.46 15.48 11.55
N TRP A 157 -18.95 14.26 11.54
CA TRP A 157 -18.11 13.09 11.33
C TRP A 157 -18.69 12.16 10.26
N ILE A 158 -17.80 11.43 9.59
CA ILE A 158 -18.09 10.30 8.70
C ILE A 158 -17.12 9.20 9.06
N GLU A 159 -17.61 7.99 9.24
CA GLU A 159 -16.82 6.80 9.55
C GLU A 159 -16.92 5.79 8.42
N PHE A 160 -15.81 5.09 8.19
CA PHE A 160 -15.65 4.09 7.15
C PHE A 160 -15.23 2.78 7.80
N ASP A 161 -16.02 1.74 7.61
CA ASP A 161 -15.70 0.38 8.06
C ASP A 161 -15.34 -0.49 6.87
N TYR A 162 -14.44 -1.43 7.13
CA TYR A 162 -13.94 -2.35 6.12
C TYR A 162 -14.07 -3.78 6.62
N LEU A 163 -14.38 -4.69 5.70
CA LEU A 163 -14.27 -6.13 5.91
C LEU A 163 -12.89 -6.58 5.44
N GLU A 164 -12.31 -7.50 6.16
CA GLU A 164 -11.09 -8.19 5.72
C GLU A 164 -11.44 -9.15 4.58
N GLY A 165 -10.60 -9.15 3.56
CA GLY A 165 -10.67 -10.11 2.48
C GLY A 165 -9.87 -11.37 2.81
N TYR A 166 -9.80 -12.26 1.84
CA TYR A 166 -8.91 -13.41 1.91
C TYR A 166 -7.49 -12.98 1.58
N ASP A 167 -6.52 -13.61 2.21
CA ASP A 167 -5.12 -13.38 1.89
C ASP A 167 -4.84 -13.79 0.45
N LEU A 168 -4.44 -12.83 -0.35
CA LEU A 168 -4.03 -13.06 -1.71
C LEU A 168 -2.53 -13.38 -1.70
N GLN A 169 -2.20 -14.62 -1.98
CA GLN A 169 -0.81 -15.03 -2.16
C GLN A 169 -0.43 -14.83 -3.63
N TYR A 170 0.52 -13.93 -3.88
CA TYR A 170 1.13 -13.77 -5.18
C TYR A 170 2.51 -14.39 -5.12
N SER A 171 2.73 -15.48 -5.85
CA SER A 171 4.07 -15.96 -6.14
C SER A 171 4.44 -15.53 -7.55
N TYR A 172 5.58 -14.89 -7.70
CA TYR A 172 6.18 -14.67 -9.01
C TYR A 172 7.60 -15.19 -8.99
N THR A 173 7.92 -15.94 -10.01
CA THR A 173 9.27 -16.46 -10.22
C THR A 173 10.02 -15.49 -11.11
N THR A 174 11.05 -14.84 -10.59
CA THR A 174 11.96 -14.05 -11.40
C THR A 174 13.11 -14.94 -11.84
N TYR A 175 13.25 -15.10 -13.15
CA TYR A 175 14.43 -15.74 -13.73
C TYR A 175 15.51 -14.68 -13.89
N GLY A 176 16.50 -14.70 -12.99
CA GLY A 176 17.72 -13.92 -13.12
C GLY A 176 18.85 -14.85 -13.55
N GLY A 177 19.44 -14.61 -14.69
CA GLY A 177 20.61 -15.33 -15.14
C GLY A 177 21.65 -14.36 -15.70
N THR A 178 22.89 -14.49 -15.26
CA THR A 178 24.02 -13.84 -15.93
C THR A 178 24.62 -14.86 -16.88
N GLN A 179 24.45 -14.64 -18.19
CA GLN A 179 25.18 -15.42 -19.19
C GLN A 179 26.62 -14.90 -19.26
N THR A 180 27.54 -15.62 -18.71
CA THR A 180 28.96 -15.30 -18.83
C THR A 180 29.53 -16.04 -20.04
N TYR A 181 29.97 -15.31 -21.05
CA TYR A 181 30.62 -15.86 -22.22
C TYR A 181 32.13 -15.81 -21.99
N GLU A 182 32.75 -16.95 -21.77
CA GLU A 182 34.21 -17.06 -21.86
C GLU A 182 34.64 -17.23 -23.32
N VAL A 183 35.27 -16.18 -23.85
CA VAL A 183 35.89 -16.24 -25.17
C VAL A 183 37.34 -16.75 -25.05
N GLN A 184 37.54 -18.02 -25.17
CA GLN A 184 38.91 -18.55 -25.34
C GLN A 184 39.44 -18.19 -26.72
N LYS A 185 40.41 -17.30 -26.77
CA LYS A 185 41.15 -16.96 -27.98
C LYS A 185 42.17 -18.06 -28.30
N SER A 186 41.78 -19.01 -29.12
CA SER A 186 42.71 -19.80 -29.89
C SER A 186 42.80 -19.20 -31.31
N PRO A 187 43.95 -19.21 -31.98
CA PRO A 187 44.10 -18.62 -33.31
C PRO A 187 43.19 -19.23 -34.39
N PHE A 188 42.53 -20.37 -34.12
CA PHE A 188 41.75 -21.09 -35.13
C PHE A 188 40.38 -21.60 -34.68
N THR A 189 39.98 -21.46 -33.42
CA THR A 189 38.66 -21.92 -32.95
C THR A 189 38.08 -20.97 -31.88
N ARG A 190 36.86 -20.54 -32.07
CA ARG A 190 36.06 -19.83 -31.07
C ARG A 190 35.11 -20.85 -30.42
N THR A 191 35.38 -21.22 -29.19
CA THR A 191 34.44 -22.04 -28.41
C THR A 191 33.74 -21.12 -27.44
N LEU A 192 32.43 -20.98 -27.59
CA LEU A 192 31.58 -20.33 -26.60
C LEU A 192 31.21 -21.38 -25.56
N LYS A 193 31.63 -21.19 -24.33
CA LYS A 193 31.07 -21.91 -23.20
C LYS A 193 29.94 -21.07 -22.63
N GLU A 194 28.75 -21.60 -22.72
CA GLU A 194 27.57 -21.03 -22.08
C GLU A 194 27.47 -21.63 -20.68
N ASP A 195 27.67 -20.83 -19.67
CA ASP A 195 27.40 -21.19 -18.30
C ASP A 195 26.03 -20.57 -17.95
N ASP A 196 25.01 -21.41 -17.86
CA ASP A 196 23.63 -21.02 -17.60
C ASP A 196 23.40 -21.13 -16.09
N ASP A 197 23.83 -20.12 -15.34
CA ASP A 197 23.53 -19.99 -13.93
C ASP A 197 22.11 -19.34 -13.80
N ARG A 198 21.08 -20.17 -13.88
CA ARG A 198 19.70 -19.78 -13.59
C ARG A 198 19.49 -19.83 -12.08
N THR A 199 19.43 -18.67 -11.47
CA THR A 199 18.89 -18.54 -10.11
C THR A 199 17.39 -18.32 -10.19
N GLU A 200 16.63 -19.30 -9.71
CA GLU A 200 15.19 -19.21 -9.55
C GLU A 200 14.92 -18.62 -8.16
N ASN A 201 14.44 -17.37 -8.12
CA ASN A 201 14.03 -16.71 -6.89
C ASN A 201 12.51 -16.68 -6.82
N ASP A 202 11.95 -17.55 -6.00
CA ASP A 202 10.54 -17.52 -5.64
C ASP A 202 10.31 -16.45 -4.55
N GLN A 203 9.64 -15.38 -4.91
CA GLN A 203 9.17 -14.39 -3.93
C GLN A 203 7.65 -14.51 -3.79
N GLY A 204 7.21 -14.91 -2.60
CA GLY A 204 5.81 -14.93 -2.24
C GLY A 204 5.46 -13.69 -1.42
N ASN A 205 4.53 -12.89 -1.92
CA ASN A 205 3.95 -11.79 -1.15
C ASN A 205 2.50 -12.15 -0.81
N SER A 206 2.13 -12.03 0.46
CA SER A 206 0.74 -12.16 0.91
C SER A 206 0.17 -10.78 1.16
N VAL A 207 -0.94 -10.47 0.51
CA VAL A 207 -1.68 -9.21 0.67
C VAL A 207 -3.09 -9.52 1.14
N SER A 208 -3.50 -8.93 2.26
CA SER A 208 -4.88 -9.01 2.77
C SER A 208 -5.65 -7.75 2.38
N PRO A 209 -6.43 -7.78 1.28
CA PRO A 209 -7.19 -6.62 0.85
C PRO A 209 -8.35 -6.34 1.80
N LYS A 210 -8.68 -5.08 1.99
CA LYS A 210 -9.86 -4.65 2.76
C LYS A 210 -10.92 -4.08 1.84
N TYR A 211 -12.16 -4.48 2.07
CA TYR A 211 -13.32 -4.06 1.28
C TYR A 211 -14.21 -3.14 2.10
N LEU A 212 -14.59 -2.01 1.54
CA LEU A 212 -15.51 -1.08 2.19
C LEU A 212 -16.85 -1.78 2.49
N SER A 213 -17.25 -1.80 3.76
CA SER A 213 -18.46 -2.46 4.22
C SER A 213 -19.56 -1.50 4.65
N CYS A 214 -19.19 -0.38 5.28
CA CYS A 214 -20.16 0.59 5.74
C CYS A 214 -19.56 2.00 5.75
N ILE A 215 -20.38 2.97 5.40
CA ILE A 215 -20.12 4.41 5.64
C ILE A 215 -21.21 4.90 6.57
N ARG A 216 -20.82 5.47 7.71
CA ARG A 216 -21.74 6.03 8.69
C ARG A 216 -21.53 7.54 8.84
N TRP A 217 -22.61 8.24 9.00
CA TRP A 217 -22.61 9.67 9.32
C TRP A 217 -23.78 9.99 10.25
N ARG A 218 -23.85 11.19 10.75
CA ARG A 218 -24.82 11.60 11.78
C ARG A 218 -26.28 11.28 11.45
N SER A 219 -26.69 11.33 10.18
CA SER A 219 -28.10 11.18 9.76
C SER A 219 -28.42 9.90 9.04
N GLY A 220 -27.46 8.94 8.94
CA GLY A 220 -27.70 7.67 8.28
C GLY A 220 -26.45 6.83 8.08
N LYS A 221 -26.61 5.76 7.32
CA LYS A 221 -25.53 4.87 6.91
C LYS A 221 -25.74 4.31 5.51
N MET A 222 -24.66 3.87 4.90
CA MET A 222 -24.63 3.14 3.64
C MET A 222 -23.90 1.84 3.86
N GLU A 223 -24.52 0.71 3.56
CA GLU A 223 -23.94 -0.62 3.67
C GLU A 223 -23.60 -1.14 2.29
N PHE A 224 -22.43 -1.75 2.17
CA PHE A 224 -21.91 -2.39 0.96
C PHE A 224 -21.96 -3.90 1.16
N ILE A 225 -22.89 -4.56 0.49
CA ILE A 225 -23.07 -6.01 0.59
C ILE A 225 -22.26 -6.69 -0.49
N SER A 226 -21.41 -7.60 -0.10
CA SER A 226 -20.56 -8.38 -1.02
C SER A 226 -20.70 -9.86 -0.76
N ASP A 227 -20.56 -10.64 -1.80
CA ASP A 227 -20.43 -12.09 -1.74
C ASP A 227 -19.00 -12.55 -2.09
N ASP A 228 -18.72 -13.84 -1.86
CA ASP A 228 -17.41 -14.44 -2.06
C ASP A 228 -17.33 -15.18 -3.41
N ASP A 229 -18.31 -14.99 -4.29
CA ASP A 229 -18.51 -15.80 -5.48
C ASP A 229 -17.78 -15.27 -6.71
N ARG A 230 -16.44 -15.32 -6.68
CA ARG A 230 -15.62 -15.24 -7.90
C ARG A 230 -14.86 -16.54 -8.10
N ALA A 231 -15.59 -17.56 -8.56
CA ALA A 231 -15.07 -18.90 -8.87
C ALA A 231 -14.13 -18.97 -10.09
N TRP A 232 -13.68 -17.82 -10.62
CA TRP A 232 -12.95 -17.74 -11.90
C TRP A 232 -11.43 -17.76 -11.76
N THR A 233 -10.94 -17.57 -10.57
CA THR A 233 -9.50 -17.55 -10.30
C THR A 233 -9.25 -18.41 -9.09
N ASP A 234 -8.08 -19.00 -8.98
CA ASP A 234 -7.60 -19.67 -7.76
C ASP A 234 -7.56 -18.72 -6.55
N VAL A 235 -7.88 -17.46 -6.78
CA VAL A 235 -7.90 -16.37 -5.81
C VAL A 235 -9.33 -15.97 -5.49
N ARG A 236 -9.78 -16.26 -4.27
CA ARG A 236 -11.10 -15.85 -3.78
C ARG A 236 -11.13 -14.34 -3.55
N THR A 237 -11.86 -13.61 -4.38
CA THR A 237 -12.09 -12.17 -4.21
C THR A 237 -13.56 -11.89 -3.94
N ARG A 238 -13.85 -10.82 -3.18
CA ARG A 238 -15.23 -10.39 -2.95
C ARG A 238 -15.79 -9.67 -4.17
N ARG A 239 -17.11 -9.78 -4.34
CA ARG A 239 -17.89 -9.08 -5.37
C ARG A 239 -18.98 -8.24 -4.70
N LEU A 240 -19.04 -6.94 -5.00
CA LEU A 240 -20.13 -6.07 -4.53
C LEU A 240 -21.43 -6.45 -5.24
N THR A 241 -22.45 -6.78 -4.48
CA THR A 241 -23.76 -7.18 -5.00
C THR A 241 -24.83 -6.14 -4.77
N GLU A 242 -24.76 -5.40 -3.67
CA GLU A 242 -25.80 -4.43 -3.32
C GLU A 242 -25.22 -3.30 -2.47
N ILE A 243 -25.75 -2.09 -2.64
CA ILE A 243 -25.54 -0.95 -1.73
C ILE A 243 -26.88 -0.59 -1.13
N LYS A 244 -26.99 -0.59 0.21
CA LYS A 244 -28.20 -0.22 0.96
C LYS A 244 -28.02 1.11 1.66
N LEU A 245 -29.02 1.97 1.55
CA LEU A 245 -29.05 3.29 2.21
C LEU A 245 -30.10 3.28 3.32
N TYR A 246 -29.70 3.76 4.50
CA TYR A 246 -30.51 3.86 5.68
C TYR A 246 -30.50 5.28 6.27
N ALA A 247 -31.64 5.70 6.82
CA ALA A 247 -31.76 6.91 7.65
C ALA A 247 -31.23 6.65 9.07
N GLN A 248 -31.17 7.69 9.89
CA GLN A 248 -30.61 7.67 11.26
C GLN A 248 -31.22 6.60 12.19
N THR A 249 -32.46 6.22 11.99
CA THR A 249 -33.18 5.23 12.80
C THR A 249 -33.12 3.84 12.21
N ASP A 250 -32.10 3.51 11.44
CA ASP A 250 -31.98 2.27 10.66
C ASP A 250 -33.16 2.01 9.71
N ARG A 251 -33.93 3.07 9.42
CA ARG A 251 -35.02 2.98 8.45
C ARG A 251 -34.44 2.86 7.05
N TYR A 252 -34.70 1.72 6.42
CA TYR A 252 -34.34 1.49 5.04
C TYR A 252 -34.95 2.55 4.11
N ILE A 253 -34.14 3.10 3.21
CA ILE A 253 -34.55 4.08 2.20
C ILE A 253 -34.63 3.42 0.84
N LYS A 254 -33.50 2.86 0.35
CA LYS A 254 -33.41 2.20 -0.94
C LYS A 254 -32.13 1.37 -1.07
N SER A 255 -32.08 0.52 -2.08
CA SER A 255 -30.87 -0.17 -2.47
C SER A 255 -30.59 -0.06 -3.97
N PHE A 256 -29.34 -0.34 -4.31
CA PHE A 256 -28.84 -0.47 -5.68
C PHE A 256 -28.25 -1.87 -5.82
N LEU A 257 -28.77 -2.63 -6.75
CA LEU A 257 -28.28 -3.96 -7.07
C LEU A 257 -27.26 -3.89 -8.21
N PHE A 258 -26.21 -4.67 -8.10
CA PHE A 258 -25.20 -4.82 -9.12
C PHE A 258 -25.33 -6.23 -9.72
N LEU A 259 -25.71 -6.28 -10.98
CA LEU A 259 -25.78 -7.51 -11.78
C LEU A 259 -24.44 -7.61 -12.51
N LEU A 260 -23.49 -8.31 -11.92
CA LEU A 260 -22.11 -8.44 -12.46
C LEU A 260 -21.87 -9.87 -12.94
#